data_ef217418f2ad1cb2a0beab8e67b1b4b3
#
_entry.id   ef217418f2ad1cb2a0beab8e67b1b4b3
#
_cell.length_a   1.000
_cell.length_b   1.000
_cell.length_c   1.000
_cell.angle_alpha   90.00
_cell.angle_beta   90.00
_cell.angle_gamma   90.00
#
_symmetry.space_group_name_H-M   'P 1'
#
loop_
_entity.id
_entity.type
_entity.pdbx_description
1 polymer ?
#
loop_
_entity_poly.entity_id
_entity_poly.type
_entity_poly.pdbx_seq_one_letter_code
_entity_poly.pdbx_strand_id
1 'polypeptide(L)'
;MSPFDNYYARTALLAAQGKRRRMQRLVGVTIVGLSLIPLLVLTSPKGPQGGLQYVAAAVAVAGLILAQWWWRRQWPSRTQSWLVVSFGTLCIAATCIFLLDPTVGLLGSSALSLITVYTAFLHSPRVLYLTWTASAAVVAFLGVRMAMTDVWLGVAGSLVAILVVTGTSALCRTAVELIETDQNQHPSEIDPLTGLLNREAFDMHTATMLGSHSRHDDQYLVIVAVGIDDMALLSDMDGSHSTLHARVAVAQAIRETVRHKVPLAHVSDSEFLIADVFKTNDPSPLVNRIRMALTTTPMRLTASIGSACSQLRPLSELPALP
;
A
#
# COMPACT_ATOMS: atom_id res chain seq x y z
N MET A 1 1.71 10.94 13.46
CA MET A 1 1.67 9.50 13.07
C MET A 1 3.07 8.95 13.13
N SER A 2 3.30 7.82 13.80
CA SER A 2 4.63 7.21 13.89
C SER A 2 5.09 6.77 12.48
N PRO A 3 6.31 7.15 12.03
CA PRO A 3 6.81 6.86 10.67
C PRO A 3 7.06 5.36 10.41
N PHE A 4 6.58 4.47 11.28
CA PHE A 4 6.85 3.03 11.25
C PHE A 4 5.63 2.13 11.02
N ASP A 5 4.45 2.68 10.75
CA ASP A 5 3.23 1.87 10.63
C ASP A 5 2.69 1.82 9.20
N ASN A 6 3.37 1.03 8.37
CA ASN A 6 3.05 0.89 6.94
C ASN A 6 1.89 -0.09 6.65
N TYR A 7 1.36 -0.81 7.66
CA TYR A 7 0.34 -1.85 7.43
C TYR A 7 -0.94 -1.28 6.80
N TYR A 8 -1.50 -0.24 7.40
CA TYR A 8 -2.73 0.38 6.89
C TYR A 8 -2.53 1.12 5.58
N ALA A 9 -1.40 1.80 5.40
CA ALA A 9 -1.05 2.47 4.14
C ALA A 9 -0.93 1.46 2.99
N ARG A 10 -0.21 0.35 3.19
CA ARG A 10 -0.04 -0.71 2.18
C ARG A 10 -1.34 -1.44 1.87
N THR A 11 -2.18 -1.70 2.87
CA THR A 11 -3.49 -2.33 2.65
C THR A 11 -4.48 -1.41 1.94
N ALA A 12 -4.43 -0.10 2.20
CA ALA A 12 -5.21 0.91 1.48
C ALA A 12 -4.77 1.01 0.01
N LEU A 13 -3.47 1.00 -0.26
CA LEU A 13 -2.90 1.00 -1.60
C LEU A 13 -3.33 -0.25 -2.41
N LEU A 14 -3.30 -1.44 -1.79
CA LEU A 14 -3.81 -2.66 -2.41
C LEU A 14 -5.32 -2.58 -2.71
N ALA A 15 -6.08 -1.91 -1.84
CA ALA A 15 -7.52 -1.70 -2.04
C ALA A 15 -7.77 -0.73 -3.20
N ALA A 16 -7.06 0.39 -3.26
CA ALA A 16 -7.15 1.38 -4.34
C ALA A 16 -6.81 0.78 -5.72
N GLN A 17 -5.83 -0.11 -5.78
CA GLN A 17 -5.46 -0.84 -7.00
C GLN A 17 -6.40 -2.02 -7.35
N GLY A 18 -7.44 -2.28 -6.57
CA GLY A 18 -8.34 -3.43 -6.77
C GLY A 18 -7.68 -4.80 -6.54
N LYS A 19 -6.43 -4.86 -6.10
CA LYS A 19 -5.63 -6.09 -5.94
C LYS A 19 -5.88 -6.82 -4.61
N ARG A 20 -6.61 -6.20 -3.68
CA ARG A 20 -6.86 -6.73 -2.33
C ARG A 20 -7.45 -8.14 -2.34
N ARG A 21 -8.47 -8.40 -3.17
CA ARG A 21 -9.10 -9.73 -3.28
C ARG A 21 -8.15 -10.78 -3.84
N ARG A 22 -7.30 -10.39 -4.81
CA ARG A 22 -6.31 -11.31 -5.38
C ARG A 22 -5.27 -11.71 -4.35
N MET A 23 -4.76 -10.75 -3.59
CA MET A 23 -3.80 -11.00 -2.51
C MET A 23 -4.42 -11.86 -1.39
N GLN A 24 -5.67 -11.60 -1.02
CA GLN A 24 -6.40 -12.40 -0.04
C GLN A 24 -6.54 -13.87 -0.47
N ARG A 25 -6.86 -14.12 -1.74
CA ARG A 25 -6.93 -15.48 -2.28
C ARG A 25 -5.58 -16.18 -2.27
N LEU A 26 -4.52 -15.47 -2.66
CA LEU A 26 -3.17 -16.01 -2.69
C LEU A 26 -2.71 -16.43 -1.28
N VAL A 27 -2.88 -15.57 -0.28
CA VAL A 27 -2.55 -15.91 1.11
C VAL A 27 -3.40 -17.09 1.60
N GLY A 28 -4.70 -17.12 1.31
CA GLY A 28 -5.58 -18.24 1.68
C GLY A 28 -5.13 -19.57 1.07
N VAL A 29 -4.78 -19.58 -0.22
CA VAL A 29 -4.25 -20.77 -0.91
C VAL A 29 -2.93 -21.22 -0.28
N THR A 30 -2.05 -20.28 0.08
CA THR A 30 -0.78 -20.59 0.76
C THR A 30 -1.04 -21.24 2.13
N ILE A 31 -1.99 -20.73 2.92
CA ILE A 31 -2.34 -21.32 4.21
C ILE A 31 -2.89 -22.75 4.02
N VAL A 32 -3.76 -22.99 3.03
CA VAL A 32 -4.24 -24.35 2.69
C VAL A 32 -3.08 -25.27 2.33
N GLY A 33 -2.20 -24.81 1.43
CA GLY A 33 -1.02 -25.61 1.01
C GLY A 33 -0.14 -26.01 2.20
N LEU A 34 0.17 -25.04 3.10
CA LEU A 34 0.92 -25.31 4.32
C LEU A 34 0.20 -26.27 5.27
N SER A 35 -1.13 -26.22 5.34
CA SER A 35 -1.92 -27.09 6.20
C SER A 35 -2.03 -28.53 5.68
N LEU A 36 -1.88 -28.74 4.38
CA LEU A 36 -1.86 -30.08 3.78
C LEU A 36 -0.53 -30.81 4.02
N ILE A 37 0.58 -30.09 4.19
CA ILE A 37 1.89 -30.70 4.40
C ILE A 37 1.92 -31.64 5.62
N PRO A 38 1.47 -31.28 6.84
CA PRO A 38 1.41 -32.17 7.98
C PRO A 38 0.57 -33.43 7.70
N LEU A 39 -0.55 -33.30 6.94
CA LEU A 39 -1.39 -34.45 6.58
C LEU A 39 -0.65 -35.42 5.65
N LEU A 40 0.08 -34.92 4.66
CA LEU A 40 0.89 -35.75 3.79
C LEU A 40 2.03 -36.44 4.54
N VAL A 41 2.64 -35.75 5.51
CA VAL A 41 3.71 -36.32 6.32
C VAL A 41 3.19 -37.42 7.27
N LEU A 42 1.93 -37.35 7.72
CA LEU A 42 1.30 -38.43 8.50
C LEU A 42 1.21 -39.76 7.77
N THR A 43 1.15 -39.75 6.43
CA THR A 43 1.14 -40.99 5.63
C THR A 43 2.52 -41.58 5.39
N SER A 44 3.59 -40.87 5.76
CA SER A 44 4.97 -41.29 5.58
C SER A 44 5.46 -42.18 6.73
N PRO A 45 6.23 -43.26 6.46
CA PRO A 45 6.87 -44.06 7.52
C PRO A 45 7.86 -43.26 8.40
N LYS A 46 8.38 -42.14 7.87
CA LYS A 46 9.26 -41.20 8.57
C LYS A 46 8.49 -40.06 9.27
N GLY A 47 7.19 -40.09 9.21
CA GLY A 47 6.33 -39.09 9.85
C GLY A 47 6.27 -39.24 11.38
N PRO A 48 5.59 -38.31 12.06
CA PRO A 48 5.41 -38.38 13.50
C PRO A 48 4.64 -39.64 13.88
N GLN A 49 5.09 -40.34 14.95
CA GLN A 49 4.49 -41.58 15.44
C GLN A 49 3.89 -41.41 16.84
N GLY A 50 2.98 -42.29 17.21
CA GLY A 50 2.35 -42.27 18.55
C GLY A 50 1.52 -41.02 18.78
N GLY A 51 1.63 -40.39 19.96
CA GLY A 51 0.90 -39.18 20.33
C GLY A 51 1.13 -37.98 19.43
N LEU A 52 2.29 -37.89 18.77
CA LEU A 52 2.64 -36.78 17.88
C LEU A 52 1.80 -36.73 16.60
N GLN A 53 1.19 -37.85 16.19
CA GLN A 53 0.25 -37.88 15.05
C GLN A 53 -0.96 -36.97 15.30
N TYR A 54 -1.48 -36.99 16.53
CA TYR A 54 -2.62 -36.12 16.90
C TYR A 54 -2.24 -34.63 16.87
N VAL A 55 -0.98 -34.30 17.25
CA VAL A 55 -0.50 -32.91 17.17
C VAL A 55 -0.41 -32.47 15.70
N ALA A 56 0.15 -33.29 14.84
CA ALA A 56 0.25 -32.98 13.41
C ALA A 56 -1.16 -32.82 12.76
N ALA A 57 -2.08 -33.72 13.09
CA ALA A 57 -3.48 -33.61 12.65
C ALA A 57 -4.16 -32.33 13.16
N ALA A 58 -3.96 -32.00 14.45
CA ALA A 58 -4.51 -30.78 15.04
C ALA A 58 -3.98 -29.52 14.37
N VAL A 59 -2.66 -29.45 14.07
CA VAL A 59 -2.03 -28.34 13.35
C VAL A 59 -2.64 -28.20 11.95
N ALA A 60 -2.82 -29.31 11.22
CA ALA A 60 -3.43 -29.28 9.90
C ALA A 60 -4.88 -28.77 9.92
N VAL A 61 -5.69 -29.29 10.85
CA VAL A 61 -7.09 -28.86 11.02
C VAL A 61 -7.17 -27.39 11.39
N ALA A 62 -6.33 -26.94 12.36
CA ALA A 62 -6.28 -25.54 12.77
C ALA A 62 -5.88 -24.60 11.61
N GLY A 63 -4.94 -25.02 10.76
CA GLY A 63 -4.56 -24.28 9.56
C GLY A 63 -5.70 -24.20 8.53
N LEU A 64 -6.44 -25.29 8.30
CA LEU A 64 -7.62 -25.28 7.41
C LEU A 64 -8.75 -24.38 7.94
N ILE A 65 -8.97 -24.38 9.26
CA ILE A 65 -9.93 -23.48 9.90
C ILE A 65 -9.48 -22.02 9.71
N LEU A 66 -8.18 -21.75 9.89
CA LEU A 66 -7.61 -20.43 9.65
C LEU A 66 -7.77 -19.96 8.19
N ALA A 67 -7.55 -20.84 7.23
CA ALA A 67 -7.75 -20.56 5.80
C ALA A 67 -9.22 -20.24 5.49
N GLN A 68 -10.14 -21.01 6.06
CA GLN A 68 -11.57 -20.78 5.90
C GLN A 68 -12.02 -19.46 6.53
N TRP A 69 -11.49 -19.15 7.72
CA TRP A 69 -11.70 -17.86 8.38
C TRP A 69 -11.16 -16.71 7.54
N TRP A 70 -9.95 -16.85 6.95
CA TRP A 70 -9.31 -15.87 6.09
C TRP A 70 -10.15 -15.56 4.84
N TRP A 71 -10.75 -16.57 4.21
CA TRP A 71 -11.57 -16.37 3.01
C TRP A 71 -12.93 -15.75 3.26
N ARG A 72 -13.52 -16.01 4.43
CA ARG A 72 -14.87 -15.53 4.77
C ARG A 72 -14.90 -14.12 5.32
N ARG A 73 -13.79 -13.62 5.82
CA ARG A 73 -13.71 -12.30 6.44
C ARG A 73 -13.24 -11.23 5.47
N GLN A 74 -13.54 -9.98 5.86
CA GLN A 74 -12.87 -8.81 5.30
C GLN A 74 -11.38 -8.88 5.66
N TRP A 75 -10.55 -8.08 4.98
CA TRP A 75 -9.12 -8.02 5.24
C TRP A 75 -8.83 -7.88 6.75
N PRO A 76 -7.93 -8.67 7.33
CA PRO A 76 -7.70 -8.70 8.77
C PRO A 76 -7.18 -7.36 9.29
N SER A 77 -7.50 -7.05 10.54
CA SER A 77 -6.87 -5.94 11.24
C SER A 77 -5.39 -6.25 11.50
N ARG A 78 -4.60 -5.23 11.83
CA ARG A 78 -3.18 -5.39 12.16
C ARG A 78 -2.94 -6.44 13.25
N THR A 79 -3.73 -6.41 14.33
CA THR A 79 -3.63 -7.36 15.43
C THR A 79 -3.95 -8.79 14.98
N GLN A 80 -4.99 -8.95 14.17
CA GLN A 80 -5.36 -10.26 13.62
C GLN A 80 -4.26 -10.80 12.68
N SER A 81 -3.66 -9.93 11.84
CA SER A 81 -2.53 -10.29 11.00
C SER A 81 -1.32 -10.75 11.84
N TRP A 82 -1.06 -10.08 12.95
CA TRP A 82 0.00 -10.45 13.89
C TRP A 82 -0.25 -11.83 14.52
N LEU A 83 -1.49 -12.10 14.93
CA LEU A 83 -1.88 -13.42 15.45
C LEU A 83 -1.70 -14.52 14.41
N VAL A 84 -2.06 -14.26 13.15
CA VAL A 84 -1.87 -15.21 12.03
C VAL A 84 -0.39 -15.50 11.82
N VAL A 85 0.47 -14.49 11.81
CA VAL A 85 1.93 -14.63 11.68
C VAL A 85 2.50 -15.48 12.82
N SER A 86 2.17 -15.13 14.06
CA SER A 86 2.68 -15.84 15.26
C SER A 86 2.20 -17.28 15.28
N PHE A 87 0.92 -17.52 15.04
CA PHE A 87 0.32 -18.86 15.00
C PHE A 87 0.90 -19.69 13.85
N GLY A 88 1.04 -19.12 12.64
CA GLY A 88 1.63 -19.79 11.50
C GLY A 88 3.09 -20.19 11.75
N THR A 89 3.89 -19.28 12.33
CA THR A 89 5.29 -19.56 12.71
C THR A 89 5.35 -20.72 13.71
N LEU A 90 4.50 -20.71 14.73
CA LEU A 90 4.44 -21.78 15.74
C LEU A 90 4.03 -23.12 15.12
N CYS A 91 3.04 -23.16 14.26
CA CYS A 91 2.58 -24.37 13.58
C CYS A 91 3.68 -25.00 12.71
N ILE A 92 4.37 -24.17 11.90
CA ILE A 92 5.48 -24.64 11.05
C ILE A 92 6.62 -25.13 11.92
N ALA A 93 7.02 -24.38 12.96
CA ALA A 93 8.06 -24.77 13.88
C ALA A 93 7.75 -26.10 14.56
N ALA A 94 6.55 -26.25 15.11
CA ALA A 94 6.11 -27.49 15.75
C ALA A 94 6.16 -28.68 14.79
N THR A 95 5.64 -28.51 13.57
CA THR A 95 5.69 -29.57 12.55
C THR A 95 7.10 -29.99 12.25
N CYS A 96 8.04 -29.04 12.05
CA CYS A 96 9.44 -29.35 11.72
C CYS A 96 10.20 -29.99 12.90
N ILE A 97 9.95 -29.54 14.13
CA ILE A 97 10.64 -30.03 15.34
C ILE A 97 10.19 -31.45 15.70
N PHE A 98 8.92 -31.77 15.53
CA PHE A 98 8.37 -33.09 15.87
C PHE A 98 8.57 -34.16 14.81
N LEU A 99 9.17 -33.83 13.65
CA LEU A 99 9.59 -34.83 12.68
C LEU A 99 10.73 -35.72 13.22
N LEU A 100 10.63 -37.04 12.98
CA LEU A 100 11.63 -37.99 13.39
C LEU A 100 12.93 -37.77 12.65
N ASP A 101 12.88 -37.53 11.35
CA ASP A 101 14.03 -37.29 10.50
C ASP A 101 14.39 -35.78 10.49
N PRO A 102 15.52 -35.36 11.06
CA PRO A 102 15.93 -33.98 11.12
C PRO A 102 16.21 -33.37 9.74
N THR A 103 16.52 -34.18 8.71
CA THR A 103 16.70 -33.71 7.33
C THR A 103 15.39 -33.17 6.77
N VAL A 104 14.28 -33.89 6.98
CA VAL A 104 12.97 -33.50 6.54
C VAL A 104 12.50 -32.25 7.32
N GLY A 105 12.84 -32.18 8.62
CA GLY A 105 12.57 -31.00 9.45
C GLY A 105 13.28 -29.75 8.94
N LEU A 106 14.57 -29.85 8.61
CA LEU A 106 15.35 -28.75 8.03
C LEU A 106 14.81 -28.30 6.68
N LEU A 107 14.45 -29.23 5.80
CA LEU A 107 13.79 -28.90 4.53
C LEU A 107 12.46 -28.19 4.76
N GLY A 108 11.65 -28.70 5.69
CA GLY A 108 10.36 -28.11 6.07
C GLY A 108 10.48 -26.71 6.64
N SER A 109 11.57 -26.38 7.32
CA SER A 109 11.81 -25.05 7.89
C SER A 109 11.89 -23.94 6.83
N SER A 110 12.18 -24.29 5.57
CA SER A 110 12.12 -23.34 4.45
C SER A 110 10.73 -22.74 4.25
N ALA A 111 9.66 -23.41 4.71
CA ALA A 111 8.30 -22.87 4.70
C ALA A 111 8.14 -21.61 5.55
N LEU A 112 9.02 -21.36 6.53
CA LEU A 112 9.07 -20.10 7.28
C LEU A 112 9.33 -18.88 6.39
N SER A 113 9.92 -19.09 5.20
CA SER A 113 10.12 -18.03 4.20
C SER A 113 8.80 -17.39 3.77
N LEU A 114 7.70 -18.15 3.69
CA LEU A 114 6.39 -17.64 3.31
C LEU A 114 5.84 -16.65 4.36
N ILE A 115 6.08 -16.95 5.65
CA ILE A 115 5.72 -16.06 6.76
C ILE A 115 6.58 -14.79 6.74
N THR A 116 7.89 -14.93 6.55
CA THR A 116 8.81 -13.79 6.54
C THR A 116 8.60 -12.90 5.31
N VAL A 117 8.26 -13.44 4.15
CA VAL A 117 7.87 -12.68 2.96
C VAL A 117 6.55 -11.92 3.22
N TYR A 118 5.56 -12.57 3.81
CA TYR A 118 4.31 -11.90 4.18
C TYR A 118 4.55 -10.73 5.15
N THR A 119 5.41 -10.92 6.16
CA THR A 119 5.77 -9.86 7.11
C THR A 119 6.60 -8.76 6.46
N ALA A 120 7.52 -9.09 5.57
CA ALA A 120 8.32 -8.13 4.81
C ALA A 120 7.45 -7.22 3.94
N PHE A 121 6.39 -7.78 3.35
CA PHE A 121 5.47 -7.06 2.48
C PHE A 121 4.52 -6.13 3.23
N LEU A 122 3.94 -6.58 4.36
CA LEU A 122 2.84 -5.87 5.04
C LEU A 122 3.23 -5.18 6.34
N HIS A 123 4.21 -5.72 7.07
CA HIS A 123 4.52 -5.26 8.41
C HIS A 123 5.78 -4.38 8.48
N SER A 124 5.97 -3.77 9.66
CA SER A 124 7.15 -2.96 9.96
C SER A 124 8.42 -3.83 10.06
N PRO A 125 9.62 -3.23 9.89
CA PRO A 125 10.90 -3.94 10.03
C PRO A 125 11.06 -4.68 11.38
N ARG A 126 10.47 -4.14 12.45
CA ARG A 126 10.54 -4.77 13.79
C ARG A 126 9.88 -6.15 13.81
N VAL A 127 8.72 -6.30 13.15
CA VAL A 127 8.02 -7.59 13.05
C VAL A 127 8.81 -8.56 12.19
N LEU A 128 9.42 -8.08 11.12
CA LEU A 128 10.29 -8.88 10.25
C LEU A 128 11.50 -9.42 11.02
N TYR A 129 12.17 -8.58 11.81
CA TYR A 129 13.30 -9.04 12.65
C TYR A 129 12.85 -10.08 13.69
N LEU A 130 11.67 -9.92 14.31
CA LEU A 130 11.13 -10.93 15.24
C LEU A 130 10.86 -12.27 14.54
N THR A 131 10.32 -12.25 13.31
CA THR A 131 10.10 -13.49 12.55
C THR A 131 11.42 -14.11 12.08
N TRP A 132 12.44 -13.32 11.75
CA TRP A 132 13.78 -13.81 11.45
C TRP A 132 14.44 -14.47 12.64
N THR A 133 14.38 -13.86 13.83
CA THR A 133 14.96 -14.45 15.06
C THR A 133 14.26 -15.76 15.43
N ALA A 134 12.93 -15.79 15.34
CA ALA A 134 12.16 -17.02 15.58
C ALA A 134 12.52 -18.13 14.58
N SER A 135 12.63 -17.80 13.29
CA SER A 135 13.01 -18.73 12.25
C SER A 135 14.45 -19.24 12.43
N ALA A 136 15.38 -18.35 12.77
CA ALA A 136 16.77 -18.71 13.03
C ALA A 136 16.90 -19.66 14.25
N ALA A 137 16.11 -19.45 15.30
CA ALA A 137 16.08 -20.36 16.46
C ALA A 137 15.60 -21.76 16.08
N VAL A 138 14.57 -21.88 15.23
CA VAL A 138 14.07 -23.17 14.73
C VAL A 138 15.11 -23.86 13.88
N VAL A 139 15.72 -23.14 12.93
CA VAL A 139 16.76 -23.69 12.05
C VAL A 139 17.99 -24.09 12.85
N ALA A 140 18.43 -23.31 13.82
CA ALA A 140 19.56 -23.65 14.69
C ALA A 140 19.29 -24.94 15.48
N PHE A 141 18.09 -25.07 16.06
CA PHE A 141 17.71 -26.30 16.78
C PHE A 141 17.76 -27.55 15.88
N LEU A 142 17.16 -27.45 14.68
CA LEU A 142 17.13 -28.53 13.70
C LEU A 142 18.55 -28.84 13.15
N GLY A 143 19.35 -27.81 12.95
CA GLY A 143 20.75 -27.93 12.53
C GLY A 143 21.60 -28.67 13.54
N VAL A 144 21.44 -28.36 14.84
CA VAL A 144 22.13 -29.11 15.92
C VAL A 144 21.68 -30.57 15.97
N ARG A 145 20.37 -30.85 15.85
CA ARG A 145 19.87 -32.23 15.75
C ARG A 145 20.47 -33.00 14.57
N MET A 146 20.59 -32.33 13.41
CA MET A 146 21.18 -32.92 12.21
C MET A 146 22.69 -33.13 12.39
N ALA A 147 23.39 -32.16 12.99
CA ALA A 147 24.81 -32.23 13.24
C ALA A 147 25.25 -33.40 14.17
N MET A 148 24.33 -33.88 15.02
CA MET A 148 24.55 -35.09 15.84
C MET A 148 24.66 -36.36 15.00
N THR A 149 24.17 -36.37 13.76
CA THR A 149 24.28 -37.49 12.81
C THR A 149 25.32 -37.22 11.75
N ASP A 150 25.31 -36.03 11.17
CA ASP A 150 26.25 -35.54 10.17
C ASP A 150 26.46 -34.03 10.31
N VAL A 151 27.65 -33.63 10.77
CA VAL A 151 28.00 -32.23 11.05
C VAL A 151 27.96 -31.38 9.78
N TRP A 152 28.51 -31.91 8.69
CA TRP A 152 28.58 -31.13 7.44
C TRP A 152 27.21 -30.92 6.81
N LEU A 153 26.37 -31.94 6.85
CA LEU A 153 25.00 -31.84 6.36
C LEU A 153 24.17 -30.94 7.24
N GLY A 154 24.38 -30.96 8.57
CA GLY A 154 23.73 -30.06 9.50
C GLY A 154 24.08 -28.59 9.25
N VAL A 155 25.35 -28.29 9.03
CA VAL A 155 25.82 -26.93 8.70
C VAL A 155 25.29 -26.46 7.34
N ALA A 156 25.45 -27.30 6.32
CA ALA A 156 25.01 -26.96 4.96
C ALA A 156 23.48 -26.73 4.90
N GLY A 157 22.70 -27.63 5.50
CA GLY A 157 21.23 -27.51 5.53
C GLY A 157 20.75 -26.29 6.30
N SER A 158 21.39 -25.97 7.43
CA SER A 158 21.09 -24.76 8.19
C SER A 158 21.41 -23.49 7.40
N LEU A 159 22.54 -23.46 6.71
CA LEU A 159 22.94 -22.32 5.88
C LEU A 159 21.92 -22.09 4.75
N VAL A 160 21.53 -23.16 4.04
CA VAL A 160 20.52 -23.08 2.99
C VAL A 160 19.19 -22.58 3.53
N ALA A 161 18.71 -23.12 4.65
CA ALA A 161 17.44 -22.71 5.26
C ALA A 161 17.46 -21.22 5.67
N ILE A 162 18.55 -20.76 6.30
CA ILE A 162 18.70 -19.33 6.68
C ILE A 162 18.73 -18.45 5.44
N LEU A 163 19.50 -18.82 4.41
CA LEU A 163 19.58 -18.05 3.17
C LEU A 163 18.22 -17.96 2.46
N VAL A 164 17.46 -19.04 2.42
CA VAL A 164 16.12 -19.04 1.83
C VAL A 164 15.18 -18.13 2.62
N VAL A 165 15.14 -18.26 3.95
CA VAL A 165 14.23 -17.48 4.79
C VAL A 165 14.58 -15.99 4.77
N THR A 166 15.84 -15.64 4.95
CA THR A 166 16.26 -14.23 5.02
C THR A 166 16.38 -13.61 3.64
N GLY A 167 16.95 -14.32 2.66
CA GLY A 167 17.17 -13.82 1.32
C GLY A 167 15.87 -13.51 0.58
N THR A 168 14.90 -14.44 0.59
CA THR A 168 13.61 -14.21 -0.10
C THR A 168 12.84 -13.03 0.51
N SER A 169 12.83 -12.92 1.83
CA SER A 169 12.14 -11.81 2.51
C SER A 169 12.88 -10.48 2.38
N ALA A 170 14.22 -10.48 2.36
CA ALA A 170 15.01 -9.28 2.09
C ALA A 170 14.79 -8.78 0.66
N LEU A 171 14.82 -9.66 -0.35
CA LEU A 171 14.53 -9.31 -1.73
C LEU A 171 13.09 -8.76 -1.87
N CYS A 172 12.11 -9.39 -1.22
CA CYS A 172 10.74 -8.89 -1.21
C CYS A 172 10.67 -7.48 -0.60
N ARG A 173 11.35 -7.25 0.52
CA ARG A 173 11.40 -5.96 1.18
C ARG A 173 12.02 -4.88 0.31
N THR A 174 13.17 -5.17 -0.29
CA THR A 174 13.86 -4.25 -1.20
C THR A 174 13.00 -3.92 -2.42
N ALA A 175 12.34 -4.93 -3.02
CA ALA A 175 11.42 -4.70 -4.14
C ALA A 175 10.26 -3.78 -3.77
N VAL A 176 9.67 -3.95 -2.57
CA VAL A 176 8.61 -3.07 -2.07
C VAL A 176 9.13 -1.65 -1.85
N GLU A 177 10.31 -1.49 -1.26
CA GLU A 177 10.94 -0.18 -1.02
C GLU A 177 11.30 0.52 -2.33
N LEU A 178 11.77 -0.20 -3.36
CA LEU A 178 12.03 0.37 -4.68
C LEU A 178 10.74 0.86 -5.35
N ILE A 179 9.64 0.10 -5.27
CA ILE A 179 8.35 0.51 -5.82
C ILE A 179 7.79 1.73 -5.07
N GLU A 180 7.91 1.76 -3.74
CA GLU A 180 7.50 2.90 -2.93
C GLU A 180 8.35 4.15 -3.23
N THR A 181 9.63 4.00 -3.50
CA THR A 181 10.54 5.09 -3.88
C THR A 181 10.23 5.62 -5.27
N ASP A 182 9.98 4.74 -6.24
CA ASP A 182 9.62 5.11 -7.60
C ASP A 182 8.28 5.86 -7.66
N GLN A 183 7.29 5.41 -6.87
CA GLN A 183 6.03 6.14 -6.72
C GLN A 183 6.17 7.51 -6.04
N ASN A 184 7.17 7.68 -5.18
CA ASN A 184 7.48 8.95 -4.55
C ASN A 184 8.34 9.86 -5.46
N GLN A 185 9.12 9.28 -6.37
CA GLN A 185 9.93 10.02 -7.35
C GLN A 185 9.15 10.39 -8.62
N HIS A 186 8.12 9.61 -8.94
CA HIS A 186 7.16 9.90 -10.00
C HIS A 186 5.75 9.80 -9.41
N PRO A 187 5.32 10.78 -8.60
CA PRO A 187 3.94 10.84 -8.18
C PRO A 187 3.09 10.83 -9.45
N SER A 188 2.12 9.94 -9.52
CA SER A 188 1.20 9.93 -10.67
C SER A 188 0.73 11.37 -10.87
N GLU A 189 0.92 11.93 -12.06
CA GLU A 189 0.51 13.33 -12.37
C GLU A 189 -0.94 13.59 -11.97
N ILE A 190 -1.70 12.52 -11.81
CA ILE A 190 -3.14 12.54 -11.58
C ILE A 190 -3.45 11.99 -10.18
N ASP A 191 -4.20 12.74 -9.42
CA ASP A 191 -4.82 12.32 -8.18
C ASP A 191 -5.81 11.16 -8.44
N PRO A 192 -5.61 9.97 -7.83
CA PRO A 192 -6.43 8.79 -8.12
C PRO A 192 -7.89 8.92 -7.66
N LEU A 193 -8.19 9.87 -6.78
CA LEU A 193 -9.52 10.08 -6.25
C LEU A 193 -10.37 10.97 -7.17
N THR A 194 -9.81 12.10 -7.58
CA THR A 194 -10.53 13.12 -8.34
C THR A 194 -10.29 13.04 -9.84
N GLY A 195 -9.24 12.32 -10.27
CA GLY A 195 -8.81 12.28 -11.67
C GLY A 195 -8.20 13.61 -12.17
N LEU A 196 -7.91 14.55 -11.26
CA LEU A 196 -7.27 15.83 -11.54
C LEU A 196 -5.76 15.73 -11.37
N LEU A 197 -5.03 16.76 -11.83
CA LEU A 197 -3.60 16.84 -11.58
C LEU A 197 -3.30 16.92 -10.07
N ASN A 198 -2.16 16.39 -9.65
CA ASN A 198 -1.60 16.71 -8.35
C ASN A 198 -0.90 18.07 -8.38
N ARG A 199 -0.41 18.55 -7.24
CA ARG A 199 0.26 19.85 -7.11
C ARG A 199 1.46 19.97 -8.03
N GLU A 200 2.31 18.97 -8.06
CA GLU A 200 3.56 18.97 -8.83
C GLU A 200 3.31 18.96 -10.35
N ALA A 201 2.38 18.14 -10.82
CA ALA A 201 1.96 18.13 -12.21
C ALA A 201 1.29 19.45 -12.61
N PHE A 202 0.50 20.05 -11.71
CA PHE A 202 -0.09 21.38 -11.93
C PHE A 202 0.98 22.44 -12.16
N ASP A 203 2.01 22.48 -11.33
CA ASP A 203 3.10 23.44 -11.46
C ASP A 203 3.87 23.24 -12.78
N MET A 204 4.14 21.98 -13.16
CA MET A 204 4.79 21.62 -14.42
C MET A 204 3.95 21.98 -15.66
N HIS A 205 2.65 21.63 -15.65
CA HIS A 205 1.73 21.96 -16.76
C HIS A 205 1.53 23.46 -16.88
N THR A 206 1.45 24.19 -15.76
CA THR A 206 1.35 25.64 -15.74
C THR A 206 2.61 26.29 -16.31
N ALA A 207 3.80 25.83 -15.93
CA ALA A 207 5.07 26.29 -16.49
C ALA A 207 5.15 26.02 -18.00
N THR A 208 4.73 24.85 -18.48
CA THR A 208 4.68 24.51 -19.89
C THR A 208 3.70 25.39 -20.66
N MET A 209 2.54 25.67 -20.07
CA MET A 209 1.55 26.59 -20.63
C MET A 209 2.12 28.01 -20.78
N LEU A 210 2.86 28.50 -19.78
CA LEU A 210 3.54 29.79 -19.82
C LEU A 210 4.59 29.84 -20.94
N GLY A 211 5.38 28.80 -21.09
CA GLY A 211 6.42 28.70 -22.13
C GLY A 211 5.87 28.64 -23.57
N SER A 212 4.63 28.17 -23.73
CA SER A 212 3.99 28.03 -25.05
C SER A 212 3.28 29.30 -25.56
N HIS A 213 3.04 30.28 -24.67
CA HIS A 213 2.37 31.52 -25.07
C HIS A 213 3.36 32.54 -25.63
N SER A 214 2.96 33.17 -26.75
CA SER A 214 3.80 34.12 -27.48
C SER A 214 4.09 35.36 -26.64
N ARG A 215 5.36 35.82 -26.68
CA ARG A 215 5.88 37.00 -25.97
C ARG A 215 5.26 38.35 -26.41
N HIS A 216 4.38 38.36 -27.41
CA HIS A 216 3.88 39.56 -28.02
C HIS A 216 2.43 39.95 -27.70
N ASP A 217 1.69 39.05 -27.00
CA ASP A 217 0.31 39.33 -26.63
C ASP A 217 0.24 39.79 -25.16
N ASP A 218 -0.51 40.89 -24.90
CA ASP A 218 -0.86 41.33 -23.54
C ASP A 218 -1.84 40.31 -22.94
N GLN A 219 -1.29 39.28 -22.32
CA GLN A 219 -2.03 38.18 -21.69
C GLN A 219 -1.71 38.12 -20.19
N TYR A 220 -2.65 37.63 -19.44
CA TYR A 220 -2.59 37.51 -17.99
C TYR A 220 -2.71 36.05 -17.59
N LEU A 221 -1.79 35.56 -16.77
CA LEU A 221 -1.98 34.33 -16.03
C LEU A 221 -2.97 34.59 -14.91
N VAL A 222 -4.02 33.80 -14.89
CA VAL A 222 -5.04 33.79 -13.84
C VAL A 222 -4.92 32.46 -13.10
N ILE A 223 -4.66 32.54 -11.79
CA ILE A 223 -4.70 31.39 -10.88
C ILE A 223 -5.92 31.57 -9.99
N VAL A 224 -6.77 30.54 -9.94
CA VAL A 224 -7.93 30.49 -9.04
C VAL A 224 -7.73 29.35 -8.06
N ALA A 225 -7.82 29.65 -6.77
CA ALA A 225 -7.85 28.68 -5.69
C ALA A 225 -9.28 28.52 -5.18
N VAL A 226 -9.74 27.29 -5.05
CA VAL A 226 -11.07 26.93 -4.53
C VAL A 226 -10.86 26.06 -3.30
N GLY A 227 -11.30 26.55 -2.14
CA GLY A 227 -11.30 25.82 -0.89
C GLY A 227 -12.72 25.41 -0.50
N ILE A 228 -12.95 24.12 -0.20
CA ILE A 228 -14.23 23.64 0.34
C ILE A 228 -14.25 23.99 1.82
N ASP A 229 -15.28 24.77 2.22
CA ASP A 229 -15.47 25.14 3.61
C ASP A 229 -15.99 23.93 4.41
N ASP A 230 -15.72 23.92 5.73
CA ASP A 230 -16.26 22.96 6.71
C ASP A 230 -16.04 21.47 6.40
N MET A 231 -14.99 21.14 5.62
CA MET A 231 -14.64 19.74 5.29
C MET A 231 -14.38 18.89 6.54
N ALA A 232 -13.84 19.49 7.60
CA ALA A 232 -13.64 18.83 8.90
C ALA A 232 -14.98 18.46 9.57
N LEU A 233 -15.95 19.34 9.52
CA LEU A 233 -17.31 19.10 10.05
C LEU A 233 -18.04 18.00 9.27
N LEU A 234 -17.89 17.96 7.95
CA LEU A 234 -18.43 16.87 7.11
C LEU A 234 -17.81 15.52 7.47
N SER A 235 -16.52 15.50 7.80
CA SER A 235 -15.83 14.29 8.25
C SER A 235 -16.36 13.78 9.59
N ASP A 236 -16.66 14.67 10.50
CA ASP A 236 -17.12 14.34 11.86
C ASP A 236 -18.60 13.92 11.91
N MET A 237 -19.44 14.50 11.05
CA MET A 237 -20.89 14.24 11.05
C MET A 237 -21.28 12.99 10.24
N ASP A 238 -20.72 12.79 9.05
CA ASP A 238 -21.15 11.77 8.09
C ASP A 238 -20.03 10.75 7.73
N GLY A 239 -18.87 10.89 8.33
CA GLY A 239 -17.72 10.00 8.14
C GLY A 239 -16.93 10.24 6.84
N SER A 240 -15.86 9.48 6.67
CA SER A 240 -14.92 9.63 5.55
C SER A 240 -15.52 9.39 4.14
N HIS A 241 -16.68 8.75 4.05
CA HIS A 241 -17.37 8.53 2.77
C HIS A 241 -17.95 9.83 2.20
N SER A 242 -18.54 10.66 3.03
CA SER A 242 -19.17 11.93 2.61
C SER A 242 -18.12 12.94 2.12
N THR A 243 -16.96 12.99 2.77
CA THR A 243 -15.83 13.84 2.33
C THR A 243 -15.27 13.41 0.97
N LEU A 244 -15.20 12.10 0.72
CA LEU A 244 -14.78 11.56 -0.58
C LEU A 244 -15.75 11.95 -1.70
N HIS A 245 -17.05 11.79 -1.46
CA HIS A 245 -18.09 12.19 -2.42
C HIS A 245 -18.10 13.69 -2.67
N ALA A 246 -17.90 14.51 -1.63
CA ALA A 246 -17.79 15.95 -1.75
C ALA A 246 -16.64 16.38 -2.66
N ARG A 247 -15.46 15.82 -2.46
CA ARG A 247 -14.26 16.08 -3.31
C ARG A 247 -14.52 15.72 -4.76
N VAL A 248 -15.05 14.54 -5.03
CA VAL A 248 -15.34 14.09 -6.39
C VAL A 248 -16.40 14.98 -7.05
N ALA A 249 -17.48 15.35 -6.34
CA ALA A 249 -18.52 16.23 -6.85
C ALA A 249 -17.99 17.62 -7.20
N VAL A 250 -17.16 18.20 -6.32
CA VAL A 250 -16.55 19.52 -6.56
C VAL A 250 -15.53 19.43 -7.72
N ALA A 251 -14.69 18.42 -7.76
CA ALA A 251 -13.73 18.17 -8.86
C ALA A 251 -14.45 18.12 -10.20
N GLN A 252 -15.57 17.39 -10.28
CA GLN A 252 -16.35 17.26 -11.50
C GLN A 252 -17.03 18.60 -11.88
N ALA A 253 -17.65 19.29 -10.92
CA ALA A 253 -18.28 20.58 -11.17
C ALA A 253 -17.29 21.63 -11.70
N ILE A 254 -16.09 21.69 -11.13
CA ILE A 254 -15.03 22.58 -11.62
C ILE A 254 -14.58 22.13 -13.01
N ARG A 255 -14.35 20.83 -13.24
CA ARG A 255 -13.90 20.29 -14.53
C ARG A 255 -14.86 20.60 -15.67
N GLU A 256 -16.14 20.52 -15.45
CA GLU A 256 -17.18 20.87 -16.43
C GLU A 256 -17.26 22.38 -16.71
N THR A 257 -16.77 23.19 -15.77
CA THR A 257 -16.82 24.66 -15.87
C THR A 257 -15.61 25.24 -16.61
N VAL A 258 -14.43 24.60 -16.50
CA VAL A 258 -13.19 25.07 -17.11
C VAL A 258 -12.99 24.47 -18.51
N ARG A 259 -12.16 25.14 -19.35
CA ARG A 259 -11.81 24.61 -20.67
C ARG A 259 -11.01 23.30 -20.56
N HIS A 260 -11.14 22.42 -21.55
CA HIS A 260 -10.54 21.09 -21.52
C HIS A 260 -9.01 21.07 -21.33
N LYS A 261 -8.30 22.10 -21.79
CA LYS A 261 -6.82 22.17 -21.75
C LYS A 261 -6.27 22.96 -20.55
N VAL A 262 -7.12 23.44 -19.67
CA VAL A 262 -6.72 24.23 -18.52
C VAL A 262 -6.18 23.34 -17.44
N PRO A 263 -4.96 23.57 -16.89
CA PRO A 263 -4.46 22.87 -15.72
C PRO A 263 -5.44 23.04 -14.55
N LEU A 264 -5.89 21.91 -14.02
CA LEU A 264 -6.79 21.81 -12.87
C LEU A 264 -6.25 20.74 -11.93
N ALA A 265 -5.97 21.10 -10.69
CA ALA A 265 -5.39 20.19 -9.70
C ALA A 265 -6.18 20.13 -8.40
N HIS A 266 -6.09 18.98 -7.76
CA HIS A 266 -6.47 18.75 -6.37
C HIS A 266 -5.18 18.74 -5.53
N VAL A 267 -5.01 19.77 -4.68
CA VAL A 267 -3.73 20.02 -3.98
C VAL A 267 -3.74 19.62 -2.51
N SER A 268 -4.90 19.63 -1.88
CA SER A 268 -5.08 19.19 -0.50
C SER A 268 -6.48 18.65 -0.28
N ASP A 269 -6.76 18.17 0.92
CA ASP A 269 -8.05 17.57 1.27
C ASP A 269 -9.28 18.42 0.92
N SER A 270 -9.12 19.73 0.86
CA SER A 270 -10.21 20.69 0.60
C SER A 270 -9.90 21.70 -0.52
N GLU A 271 -8.71 21.65 -1.15
CA GLU A 271 -8.26 22.72 -2.03
C GLU A 271 -8.02 22.26 -3.47
N PHE A 272 -8.48 23.08 -4.41
CA PHE A 272 -8.29 22.92 -5.85
C PHE A 272 -7.62 24.17 -6.44
N LEU A 273 -6.73 23.97 -7.42
CA LEU A 273 -6.09 25.04 -8.16
C LEU A 273 -6.44 24.96 -9.65
N ILE A 274 -6.64 26.12 -10.25
CA ILE A 274 -6.93 26.28 -11.68
C ILE A 274 -5.98 27.35 -12.23
N ALA A 275 -5.32 27.08 -13.36
CA ALA A 275 -4.49 28.07 -14.06
C ALA A 275 -4.98 28.26 -15.48
N ASP A 276 -5.40 29.46 -15.87
CA ASP A 276 -5.85 29.78 -17.23
C ASP A 276 -5.21 31.11 -17.72
N VAL A 277 -5.20 31.32 -19.00
CA VAL A 277 -4.64 32.53 -19.63
C VAL A 277 -5.76 33.38 -20.21
N PHE A 278 -5.83 34.63 -19.76
CA PHE A 278 -6.84 35.60 -20.17
C PHE A 278 -6.22 36.76 -20.92
N LYS A 279 -7.03 37.41 -21.78
CA LYS A 279 -6.70 38.67 -22.44
C LYS A 279 -6.96 39.90 -21.58
N THR A 280 -7.59 39.73 -20.42
CA THR A 280 -7.98 40.80 -19.50
C THR A 280 -7.48 40.45 -18.08
N ASN A 281 -7.22 41.48 -17.30
CA ASN A 281 -6.83 41.34 -15.90
C ASN A 281 -8.07 41.12 -14.98
N ASP A 282 -9.12 40.50 -15.49
CA ASP A 282 -10.34 40.28 -14.71
C ASP A 282 -10.64 38.78 -14.60
N PRO A 283 -10.45 38.17 -13.41
CA PRO A 283 -10.78 36.77 -13.16
C PRO A 283 -12.27 36.52 -12.87
N SER A 284 -13.04 37.56 -12.66
CA SER A 284 -14.44 37.49 -12.20
C SER A 284 -15.33 36.56 -13.04
N PRO A 285 -15.22 36.53 -14.41
CA PRO A 285 -16.04 35.63 -15.20
C PRO A 285 -15.80 34.15 -14.89
N LEU A 286 -14.55 33.75 -14.63
CA LEU A 286 -14.21 32.38 -14.25
C LEU A 286 -14.67 32.07 -12.82
N VAL A 287 -14.37 32.96 -11.88
CA VAL A 287 -14.75 32.83 -10.46
C VAL A 287 -16.27 32.69 -10.31
N ASN A 288 -17.05 33.54 -11.02
CA ASN A 288 -18.51 33.47 -10.96
C ASN A 288 -19.06 32.15 -11.55
N ARG A 289 -18.51 31.67 -12.67
CA ARG A 289 -18.93 30.39 -13.23
C ARG A 289 -18.64 29.23 -12.27
N ILE A 290 -17.46 29.21 -11.64
CA ILE A 290 -17.10 28.19 -10.65
C ILE A 290 -18.06 28.26 -9.45
N ARG A 291 -18.32 29.48 -8.94
CA ARG A 291 -19.26 29.68 -7.82
C ARG A 291 -20.65 29.15 -8.15
N MET A 292 -21.16 29.44 -9.33
CA MET A 292 -22.47 28.95 -9.79
C MET A 292 -22.48 27.42 -9.92
N ALA A 293 -21.44 26.83 -10.47
CA ALA A 293 -21.35 25.38 -10.61
C ALA A 293 -21.33 24.68 -9.24
N LEU A 294 -20.64 25.24 -8.25
CA LEU A 294 -20.60 24.68 -6.91
C LEU A 294 -21.96 24.75 -6.19
N THR A 295 -22.75 25.81 -6.40
CA THR A 295 -24.12 25.91 -5.82
C THR A 295 -25.08 24.88 -6.38
N THR A 296 -24.80 24.33 -7.56
CA THR A 296 -25.65 23.29 -8.20
C THR A 296 -25.25 21.87 -7.80
N THR A 297 -24.17 21.71 -7.02
CA THR A 297 -23.78 20.38 -6.53
C THR A 297 -24.83 19.79 -5.58
N PRO A 298 -25.04 18.46 -5.60
CA PRO A 298 -26.07 17.82 -4.78
C PRO A 298 -25.90 18.04 -3.27
N MET A 299 -24.68 18.32 -2.80
CA MET A 299 -24.34 18.43 -1.39
C MET A 299 -24.44 19.87 -0.84
N ARG A 300 -24.79 20.87 -1.66
CA ARG A 300 -24.86 22.29 -1.28
C ARG A 300 -23.65 22.79 -0.48
N LEU A 301 -22.45 22.41 -0.94
CA LEU A 301 -21.21 22.76 -0.27
C LEU A 301 -20.94 24.27 -0.42
N THR A 302 -20.46 24.87 0.67
CA THR A 302 -19.89 26.23 0.61
C THR A 302 -18.41 26.13 0.24
N ALA A 303 -17.95 27.10 -0.53
CA ALA A 303 -16.55 27.14 -0.96
C ALA A 303 -16.04 28.59 -1.00
N SER A 304 -14.86 28.78 -0.45
CA SER A 304 -14.10 30.02 -0.53
C SER A 304 -13.28 30.04 -1.83
N ILE A 305 -13.37 31.12 -2.60
CA ILE A 305 -12.66 31.22 -3.89
C ILE A 305 -11.76 32.45 -3.85
N GLY A 306 -10.47 32.23 -4.01
CA GLY A 306 -9.44 33.25 -4.17
C GLY A 306 -8.91 33.27 -5.60
N SER A 307 -8.49 34.43 -6.10
CA SER A 307 -7.89 34.54 -7.43
C SER A 307 -6.69 35.49 -7.42
N ALA A 308 -5.69 35.18 -8.24
CA ALA A 308 -4.54 36.02 -8.50
C ALA A 308 -4.36 36.16 -10.01
N CYS A 309 -4.04 37.40 -10.45
CA CYS A 309 -3.72 37.71 -11.84
C CYS A 309 -2.31 38.28 -11.93
N SER A 310 -1.53 37.82 -12.90
CA SER A 310 -0.23 38.37 -13.21
C SER A 310 -0.04 38.50 -14.71
N GLN A 311 0.58 39.60 -15.15
CA GLN A 311 0.91 39.76 -16.57
C GLN A 311 1.98 38.76 -16.99
N LEU A 312 1.79 38.07 -18.13
CA LEU A 312 2.68 37.00 -18.58
C LEU A 312 4.08 37.48 -18.96
N ARG A 313 4.22 38.69 -19.42
CA ARG A 313 5.48 39.26 -19.91
C ARG A 313 6.61 39.27 -18.88
N PRO A 314 6.42 39.69 -17.61
CA PRO A 314 7.46 39.61 -16.58
C PRO A 314 7.73 38.19 -16.08
N LEU A 315 6.76 37.27 -16.14
CA LEU A 315 6.90 35.89 -15.68
C LEU A 315 7.77 35.03 -16.61
N SER A 316 7.79 35.34 -17.91
CA SER A 316 8.62 34.63 -18.89
C SER A 316 10.12 35.00 -18.82
N GLU A 317 10.46 36.07 -18.09
CA GLU A 317 11.83 36.56 -17.90
C GLU A 317 12.46 36.06 -16.58
N LEU A 318 11.66 35.45 -15.70
CA LEU A 318 12.17 34.84 -14.46
C LEU A 318 12.90 33.53 -14.79
N PRO A 319 14.14 33.33 -14.26
CA PRO A 319 14.80 32.03 -14.36
C PRO A 319 13.92 30.97 -13.70
N ALA A 320 13.88 29.77 -14.30
CA ALA A 320 13.20 28.62 -13.71
C ALA A 320 13.70 28.45 -12.28
N LEU A 321 12.79 28.49 -11.31
CA LEU A 321 13.09 28.21 -9.91
C LEU A 321 13.71 26.82 -9.80
N PRO A 322 14.79 26.65 -8.99
CA PRO A 322 15.50 25.39 -8.85
C PRO A 322 14.64 24.29 -8.22
#